data_ac709e6d4b2ad0e5c325ddd8f16272c9
#
_entry.id   ac709e6d4b2ad0e5c325ddd8f16272c9
#
_cell.length_a   1.000
_cell.length_b   1.000
_cell.length_c   1.000
_cell.angle_alpha   90.00
_cell.angle_beta   90.00
_cell.angle_gamma   90.00
#
_symmetry.space_group_name_H-M   'P 1'
#
loop_
_entity.id
_entity.type
_entity.pdbx_description
1 polymer ?
#
loop_
_entity_poly.entity_id
_entity_poly.type
_entity_poly.pdbx_seq_one_letter_code
_entity_poly.pdbx_strand_id
1 'polypeptide(L)'
;MAESATIMEQLFKKLDETTQQLNEENGQSFIENLGLSMEQLYTKDREFIEQATLQDRRKAFQFAYLSQLQKEEVQANHQITPDSIGLILGYLISQFEKENNELHVVDLGSGAGHLSATVHEAMPEKTMMHHLVEVDPVLSRLSVHLANFLEIPFDVYPQDALMPLPFEEADVVLGDLPIGYYPVDERSHQMKLGFESGHSYAHHLFIEQAITALKPAGYAFLVVPSQLFDDENIKQLENFIATETEMQAFLHLPKNLFKQEFAQKSILILQKKEQGKTQPVEVLLANVPDLRQPQNFQNFLSELKNWMNHNHPQK
;
A
#
# COMPACT_ATOMS: atom_id res chain seq x y z
N MET A 1 27.33 11.12 28.24
CA MET A 1 25.96 11.56 28.57
C MET A 1 25.03 10.64 27.73
N ALA A 2 24.11 9.93 28.35
CA ALA A 2 23.13 9.16 27.60
C ALA A 2 22.27 10.17 26.82
N GLU A 3 22.19 10.02 25.48
CA GLU A 3 21.23 10.79 24.69
C GLU A 3 19.82 10.51 25.24
N SER A 4 19.02 11.54 25.45
CA SER A 4 17.63 11.38 25.84
C SER A 4 16.90 10.69 24.68
N ALA A 5 16.14 9.62 24.99
CA ALA A 5 15.35 8.91 23.98
C ALA A 5 14.41 9.86 23.23
N THR A 6 14.32 9.72 21.91
CA THR A 6 13.41 10.51 21.07
C THR A 6 11.95 10.23 21.44
N ILE A 7 11.03 11.10 21.05
CA ILE A 7 9.57 10.91 21.26
C ILE A 7 9.13 9.60 20.60
N MET A 8 9.61 9.32 19.39
CA MET A 8 9.33 8.07 18.66
C MET A 8 9.77 6.84 19.46
N GLU A 9 11.00 6.84 20.01
CA GLU A 9 11.51 5.72 20.82
C GLU A 9 10.72 5.53 22.12
N GLN A 10 10.29 6.62 22.74
CA GLN A 10 9.46 6.56 23.94
C GLN A 10 8.06 6.00 23.64
N LEU A 11 7.46 6.40 22.50
CA LEU A 11 6.18 5.86 22.02
C LEU A 11 6.29 4.37 21.70
N PHE A 12 7.32 3.98 20.95
CA PHE A 12 7.59 2.57 20.66
C PHE A 12 7.67 1.74 21.94
N LYS A 13 8.47 2.20 22.91
CA LYS A 13 8.63 1.52 24.19
C LYS A 13 7.29 1.37 24.93
N LYS A 14 6.50 2.44 25.02
CA LYS A 14 5.17 2.39 25.65
C LYS A 14 4.23 1.41 24.94
N LEU A 15 4.20 1.41 23.60
CA LEU A 15 3.40 0.48 22.81
C LEU A 15 3.83 -0.98 23.05
N ASP A 16 5.13 -1.26 22.99
CA ASP A 16 5.67 -2.62 23.18
C ASP A 16 5.40 -3.15 24.59
N GLU A 17 5.65 -2.34 25.63
CA GLU A 17 5.40 -2.69 27.03
C GLU A 17 3.91 -2.92 27.29
N THR A 18 3.02 -2.04 26.82
CA THR A 18 1.57 -2.17 27.00
C THR A 18 1.04 -3.40 26.26
N THR A 19 1.53 -3.67 25.04
CA THR A 19 1.14 -4.85 24.26
C THR A 19 1.56 -6.14 24.97
N GLN A 20 2.79 -6.19 25.53
CA GLN A 20 3.25 -7.36 26.29
C GLN A 20 2.41 -7.60 27.54
N GLN A 21 2.09 -6.54 28.30
CA GLN A 21 1.21 -6.66 29.46
C GLN A 21 -0.16 -7.22 29.08
N LEU A 22 -0.77 -6.71 28.00
CA LEU A 22 -2.06 -7.22 27.52
C LEU A 22 -1.98 -8.67 27.07
N ASN A 23 -0.88 -9.09 26.44
CA ASN A 23 -0.69 -10.49 26.02
C ASN A 23 -0.71 -11.44 27.23
N GLU A 24 -0.16 -11.01 28.39
CA GLU A 24 -0.19 -11.80 29.63
C GLU A 24 -1.57 -11.82 30.29
N GLU A 25 -2.35 -10.75 30.14
CA GLU A 25 -3.63 -10.56 30.84
C GLU A 25 -4.83 -11.22 30.14
N ASN A 26 -4.93 -11.17 28.79
CA ASN A 26 -6.17 -11.47 28.08
C ASN A 26 -6.13 -12.65 27.09
N GLY A 27 -4.95 -13.14 26.75
CA GLY A 27 -4.79 -14.29 25.84
C GLY A 27 -5.20 -14.03 24.40
N GLN A 28 -5.41 -12.77 23.98
CA GLN A 28 -5.63 -12.37 22.59
C GLN A 28 -4.32 -12.40 21.80
N SER A 29 -4.41 -12.35 20.47
CA SER A 29 -3.22 -12.24 19.61
C SER A 29 -2.47 -10.93 19.86
N PHE A 30 -1.16 -10.94 19.62
CA PHE A 30 -0.37 -9.74 19.79
C PHE A 30 -0.83 -8.59 18.87
N ILE A 31 -1.38 -8.90 17.68
CA ILE A 31 -1.91 -7.90 16.73
C ILE A 31 -3.13 -7.19 17.34
N GLU A 32 -4.05 -7.95 17.94
CA GLU A 32 -5.21 -7.38 18.64
C GLU A 32 -4.77 -6.54 19.84
N ASN A 33 -3.81 -7.03 20.62
CA ASN A 33 -3.27 -6.32 21.78
C ASN A 33 -2.49 -5.07 21.40
N LEU A 34 -1.82 -5.05 20.24
CA LEU A 34 -1.20 -3.83 19.73
C LEU A 34 -2.25 -2.76 19.39
N GLY A 35 -3.39 -3.16 18.79
CA GLY A 35 -4.53 -2.27 18.57
C GLY A 35 -5.05 -1.67 19.87
N LEU A 36 -5.30 -2.51 20.87
CA LEU A 36 -5.73 -2.07 22.21
C LEU A 36 -4.70 -1.18 22.90
N SER A 37 -3.41 -1.42 22.70
CA SER A 37 -2.32 -0.58 23.25
C SER A 37 -2.37 0.83 22.68
N MET A 38 -2.56 0.96 21.36
CA MET A 38 -2.72 2.26 20.71
C MET A 38 -3.94 3.02 21.27
N GLU A 39 -5.07 2.34 21.42
CA GLU A 39 -6.29 2.93 22.01
C GLU A 39 -6.07 3.38 23.45
N GLN A 40 -5.41 2.54 24.27
CA GLN A 40 -5.11 2.90 25.66
C GLN A 40 -4.19 4.11 25.75
N LEU A 41 -3.12 4.17 24.97
CA LEU A 41 -2.21 5.31 24.98
C LEU A 41 -2.91 6.57 24.46
N TYR A 42 -3.68 6.47 23.40
CA TYR A 42 -4.43 7.59 22.86
C TYR A 42 -5.43 8.18 23.85
N THR A 43 -6.04 7.35 24.71
CA THR A 43 -7.03 7.80 25.70
C THR A 43 -6.39 8.26 27.02
N LYS A 44 -5.34 7.59 27.50
CA LYS A 44 -4.75 7.83 28.83
C LYS A 44 -3.57 8.83 28.81
N ASP A 45 -2.80 8.85 27.72
CA ASP A 45 -1.58 9.65 27.57
C ASP A 45 -1.68 10.67 26.43
N ARG A 46 -2.88 11.24 26.22
CA ARG A 46 -3.18 12.15 25.12
C ARG A 46 -2.17 13.27 24.95
N GLU A 47 -1.83 13.95 26.05
CA GLU A 47 -0.86 15.05 26.07
C GLU A 47 0.53 14.63 25.54
N PHE A 48 0.92 13.38 25.80
CA PHE A 48 2.18 12.84 25.28
C PHE A 48 2.07 12.51 23.79
N ILE A 49 0.95 11.95 23.35
CA ILE A 49 0.69 11.65 21.93
C ILE A 49 0.69 12.94 21.07
N GLU A 50 0.12 14.02 21.58
CA GLU A 50 0.07 15.33 20.90
C GLU A 50 1.44 15.98 20.69
N GLN A 51 2.47 15.59 21.46
CA GLN A 51 3.85 16.03 21.24
C GLN A 51 4.55 15.30 20.10
N ALA A 52 4.02 14.15 19.70
CA ALA A 52 4.58 13.32 18.64
C ALA A 52 4.03 13.74 17.26
N THR A 53 4.92 13.84 16.28
CA THR A 53 4.52 14.05 14.88
C THR A 53 3.79 12.82 14.33
N LEU A 54 3.10 12.97 13.21
CA LEU A 54 2.53 11.84 12.45
C LEU A 54 3.60 10.78 12.17
N GLN A 55 4.79 11.21 11.74
CA GLN A 55 5.93 10.35 11.47
C GLN A 55 6.39 9.57 12.71
N ASP A 56 6.48 10.23 13.87
CA ASP A 56 6.87 9.56 15.12
C ASP A 56 5.88 8.47 15.51
N ARG A 57 4.57 8.78 15.44
CA ARG A 57 3.49 7.83 15.74
C ARG A 57 3.48 6.65 14.78
N ARG A 58 3.58 6.90 13.46
CA ARG A 58 3.60 5.84 12.45
C ARG A 58 4.82 4.93 12.59
N LYS A 59 6.02 5.49 12.81
CA LYS A 59 7.24 4.71 13.03
C LYS A 59 7.20 3.92 14.34
N ALA A 60 6.68 4.50 15.41
CA ALA A 60 6.50 3.78 16.67
C ALA A 60 5.58 2.57 16.50
N PHE A 61 4.46 2.73 15.79
CA PHE A 61 3.59 1.60 15.40
C PHE A 61 4.35 0.56 14.58
N GLN A 62 5.07 0.96 13.53
CA GLN A 62 5.82 0.05 12.69
C GLN A 62 6.82 -0.79 13.48
N PHE A 63 7.61 -0.16 14.35
CA PHE A 63 8.58 -0.87 15.17
C PHE A 63 7.91 -1.79 16.19
N ALA A 64 6.82 -1.37 16.81
CA ALA A 64 6.05 -2.22 17.72
C ALA A 64 5.47 -3.44 16.98
N TYR A 65 4.89 -3.23 15.81
CA TYR A 65 4.37 -4.31 14.96
C TYR A 65 5.46 -5.31 14.57
N LEU A 66 6.59 -4.81 14.06
CA LEU A 66 7.73 -5.67 13.66
C LEU A 66 8.37 -6.41 14.87
N SER A 67 8.42 -5.77 16.04
CA SER A 67 8.88 -6.42 17.29
C SER A 67 8.00 -7.61 17.66
N GLN A 68 6.69 -7.47 17.53
CA GLN A 68 5.76 -8.53 17.85
C GLN A 68 5.79 -9.65 16.80
N LEU A 69 5.91 -9.33 15.51
CA LEU A 69 6.07 -10.33 14.43
C LEU A 69 7.27 -11.27 14.62
N GLN A 70 8.31 -10.83 15.32
CA GLN A 70 9.48 -11.66 15.61
C GLN A 70 9.25 -12.68 16.73
N LYS A 71 8.23 -12.48 17.56
CA LYS A 71 7.96 -13.28 18.77
C LYS A 71 6.99 -14.44 18.51
N GLU A 72 6.21 -14.39 17.46
CA GLU A 72 5.20 -15.39 17.11
C GLU A 72 5.40 -15.93 15.68
N GLU A 73 4.93 -17.16 15.41
CA GLU A 73 4.82 -17.66 14.04
C GLU A 73 3.72 -16.90 13.31
N VAL A 74 4.13 -16.09 12.35
CA VAL A 74 3.26 -15.15 11.65
C VAL A 74 2.83 -15.70 10.32
N GLN A 75 1.55 -15.52 9.98
CA GLN A 75 1.03 -15.80 8.66
C GLN A 75 1.70 -14.89 7.61
N ALA A 76 1.93 -15.42 6.41
CA ALA A 76 2.62 -14.68 5.35
C ALA A 76 1.93 -13.36 4.96
N ASN A 77 0.60 -13.30 5.09
CA ASN A 77 -0.23 -12.12 4.84
C ASN A 77 -0.19 -11.04 5.95
N HIS A 78 0.42 -11.34 7.11
CA HIS A 78 0.59 -10.36 8.19
C HIS A 78 1.88 -9.51 8.07
N GLN A 79 2.61 -9.63 6.97
CA GLN A 79 3.76 -8.75 6.73
C GLN A 79 3.29 -7.36 6.31
N ILE A 80 4.00 -6.33 6.76
CA ILE A 80 3.74 -4.95 6.32
C ILE A 80 4.67 -4.55 5.18
N THR A 81 4.15 -3.73 4.28
CA THR A 81 4.95 -3.15 3.19
C THR A 81 6.04 -2.25 3.77
N PRO A 82 7.30 -2.39 3.34
CA PRO A 82 8.38 -1.51 3.80
C PRO A 82 8.10 -0.02 3.54
N ASP A 83 8.46 0.85 4.48
CA ASP A 83 8.33 2.31 4.37
C ASP A 83 8.87 2.87 3.06
N SER A 84 10.01 2.33 2.62
CA SER A 84 10.66 2.77 1.39
C SER A 84 9.75 2.63 0.17
N ILE A 85 8.93 1.59 0.11
CA ILE A 85 7.96 1.37 -0.97
C ILE A 85 6.83 2.40 -0.86
N GLY A 86 6.27 2.60 0.34
CA GLY A 86 5.22 3.59 0.58
C GLY A 86 5.66 5.02 0.26
N LEU A 87 6.90 5.39 0.61
CA LEU A 87 7.47 6.70 0.29
C LEU A 87 7.67 6.89 -1.23
N ILE A 88 8.12 5.85 -1.94
CA ILE A 88 8.23 5.89 -3.40
C ILE A 88 6.84 6.03 -4.03
N LEU A 89 5.85 5.27 -3.55
CA LEU A 89 4.47 5.38 -4.06
C LEU A 89 3.88 6.77 -3.79
N GLY A 90 4.05 7.31 -2.59
CA GLY A 90 3.60 8.68 -2.27
C GLY A 90 4.23 9.72 -3.19
N TYR A 91 5.54 9.62 -3.44
CA TYR A 91 6.21 10.49 -4.40
C TYR A 91 5.64 10.33 -5.83
N LEU A 92 5.46 9.10 -6.31
CA LEU A 92 4.89 8.84 -7.62
C LEU A 92 3.48 9.42 -7.73
N ILE A 93 2.60 9.12 -6.77
CA ILE A 93 1.24 9.66 -6.74
C ILE A 93 1.26 11.20 -6.78
N SER A 94 2.13 11.85 -6.00
CA SER A 94 2.25 13.30 -6.00
C SER A 94 2.66 13.89 -7.35
N GLN A 95 3.40 13.15 -8.18
CA GLN A 95 3.79 13.58 -9.52
C GLN A 95 2.65 13.39 -10.54
N PHE A 96 1.92 12.28 -10.48
CA PHE A 96 0.82 11.97 -11.39
C PHE A 96 -0.44 12.80 -11.08
N GLU A 97 -0.73 13.00 -9.81
CA GLU A 97 -1.89 13.75 -9.29
C GLU A 97 -1.54 15.18 -8.87
N LYS A 98 -0.57 15.81 -9.53
CA LYS A 98 -0.03 17.10 -9.12
C LYS A 98 -1.08 18.20 -9.02
N GLU A 99 -2.01 18.25 -9.97
CA GLU A 99 -3.05 19.28 -10.07
C GLU A 99 -4.26 18.99 -9.15
N ASN A 100 -4.40 17.76 -8.67
CA ASN A 100 -5.51 17.35 -7.83
C ASN A 100 -5.10 17.41 -6.34
N ASN A 101 -5.67 18.33 -5.59
CA ASN A 101 -5.37 18.53 -4.17
C ASN A 101 -6.24 17.70 -3.23
N GLU A 102 -7.35 17.16 -3.72
CA GLU A 102 -8.27 16.31 -2.97
C GLU A 102 -8.34 14.95 -3.66
N LEU A 103 -7.91 13.89 -2.97
CA LEU A 103 -7.81 12.54 -3.53
C LEU A 103 -8.69 11.55 -2.77
N HIS A 104 -9.50 10.82 -3.51
CA HIS A 104 -10.09 9.56 -3.04
C HIS A 104 -9.13 8.43 -3.36
N VAL A 105 -8.60 7.79 -2.34
CA VAL A 105 -7.60 6.73 -2.43
C VAL A 105 -8.19 5.42 -1.94
N VAL A 106 -8.07 4.36 -2.73
CA VAL A 106 -8.47 3.00 -2.33
C VAL A 106 -7.22 2.15 -2.15
N ASP A 107 -7.13 1.44 -1.03
CA ASP A 107 -6.06 0.46 -0.75
C ASP A 107 -6.65 -0.95 -0.74
N LEU A 108 -6.32 -1.74 -1.76
CA LEU A 108 -6.83 -3.10 -1.95
C LEU A 108 -5.93 -4.13 -1.28
N GLY A 109 -6.45 -4.82 -0.27
CA GLY A 109 -5.67 -5.72 0.58
C GLY A 109 -4.78 -4.92 1.52
N SER A 110 -5.36 -3.93 2.19
CA SER A 110 -4.67 -2.90 2.95
C SER A 110 -3.91 -3.41 4.18
N GLY A 111 -4.15 -4.65 4.61
CA GLY A 111 -3.54 -5.20 5.81
C GLY A 111 -3.82 -4.32 7.04
N ALA A 112 -2.77 -3.98 7.77
CA ALA A 112 -2.85 -3.09 8.93
C ALA A 112 -2.96 -1.59 8.58
N GLY A 113 -3.09 -1.21 7.30
CA GLY A 113 -3.19 0.19 6.85
C GLY A 113 -1.86 0.94 6.81
N HIS A 114 -0.74 0.27 7.02
CA HIS A 114 0.59 0.90 7.11
C HIS A 114 1.02 1.54 5.78
N LEU A 115 0.72 0.90 4.63
CA LEU A 115 1.03 1.44 3.31
C LEU A 115 0.30 2.78 3.09
N SER A 116 -1.01 2.81 3.29
CA SER A 116 -1.84 4.02 3.20
C SER A 116 -1.37 5.11 4.16
N ALA A 117 -0.98 4.77 5.40
CA ALA A 117 -0.44 5.72 6.36
C ALA A 117 0.90 6.33 5.91
N THR A 118 1.78 5.52 5.28
CA THR A 118 3.06 5.99 4.74
C THR A 118 2.85 6.91 3.53
N VAL A 119 1.94 6.56 2.64
CA VAL A 119 1.55 7.38 1.48
C VAL A 119 0.94 8.70 1.95
N HIS A 120 0.07 8.67 2.96
CA HIS A 120 -0.52 9.88 3.54
C HIS A 120 0.54 10.82 4.12
N GLU A 121 1.48 10.28 4.91
CA GLU A 121 2.61 11.08 5.47
C GLU A 121 3.49 11.69 4.37
N ALA A 122 3.67 10.99 3.25
CA ALA A 122 4.52 11.45 2.15
C ALA A 122 3.94 12.64 1.35
N MET A 123 2.63 12.94 1.51
CA MET A 123 1.92 14.00 0.77
C MET A 123 1.14 14.94 1.72
N PRO A 124 1.82 15.65 2.62
CA PRO A 124 1.16 16.47 3.65
C PRO A 124 0.39 17.68 3.08
N GLU A 125 0.65 18.03 1.82
CA GLU A 125 -0.03 19.14 1.12
C GLU A 125 -1.37 18.72 0.50
N LYS A 126 -1.67 17.40 0.46
CA LYS A 126 -2.91 16.89 -0.15
C LYS A 126 -3.95 16.49 0.90
N THR A 127 -5.20 16.75 0.61
CA THR A 127 -6.33 16.22 1.37
C THR A 127 -6.68 14.85 0.80
N MET A 128 -6.57 13.79 1.61
CA MET A 128 -6.83 12.43 1.15
C MET A 128 -7.88 11.74 2.02
N MET A 129 -8.88 11.17 1.38
CA MET A 129 -9.80 10.20 1.97
C MET A 129 -9.34 8.80 1.55
N HIS A 130 -9.04 7.95 2.52
CA HIS A 130 -8.58 6.58 2.26
C HIS A 130 -9.68 5.56 2.56
N HIS A 131 -9.99 4.72 1.57
CA HIS A 131 -10.85 3.54 1.71
C HIS A 131 -9.98 2.29 1.75
N LEU A 132 -9.85 1.68 2.92
CA LEU A 132 -9.04 0.50 3.16
C LEU A 132 -9.90 -0.75 3.09
N VAL A 133 -9.57 -1.65 2.17
CA VAL A 133 -10.32 -2.91 2.00
C VAL A 133 -9.44 -4.08 2.43
N GLU A 134 -9.85 -4.77 3.50
CA GLU A 134 -9.08 -5.87 4.09
C GLU A 134 -10.02 -6.98 4.56
N VAL A 135 -9.75 -8.21 4.10
CA VAL A 135 -10.58 -9.39 4.41
C VAL A 135 -10.28 -9.98 5.80
N ASP A 136 -9.05 -9.84 6.28
CA ASP A 136 -8.66 -10.33 7.60
C ASP A 136 -9.28 -9.43 8.69
N PRO A 137 -10.17 -9.99 9.55
CA PRO A 137 -10.87 -9.19 10.55
C PRO A 137 -9.95 -8.65 11.65
N VAL A 138 -8.79 -9.28 11.86
CA VAL A 138 -7.81 -8.83 12.86
C VAL A 138 -7.03 -7.64 12.32
N LEU A 139 -6.55 -7.72 11.07
CA LEU A 139 -5.84 -6.63 10.41
C LEU A 139 -6.75 -5.43 10.15
N SER A 140 -8.01 -5.67 9.72
CA SER A 140 -8.94 -4.57 9.49
C SER A 140 -9.30 -3.83 10.79
N ARG A 141 -9.42 -4.51 11.93
CA ARG A 141 -9.56 -3.85 13.25
C ARG A 141 -8.31 -3.08 13.64
N LEU A 142 -7.13 -3.67 13.40
CA LEU A 142 -5.87 -2.98 13.67
C LEU A 142 -5.74 -1.69 12.87
N SER A 143 -6.16 -1.68 11.59
CA SER A 143 -6.13 -0.47 10.77
C SER A 143 -7.07 0.63 11.28
N VAL A 144 -8.20 0.28 11.90
CA VAL A 144 -9.07 1.26 12.60
C VAL A 144 -8.37 1.86 13.82
N HIS A 145 -7.70 1.04 14.64
CA HIS A 145 -6.90 1.55 15.77
C HIS A 145 -5.75 2.44 15.27
N LEU A 146 -5.10 2.05 14.17
CA LEU A 146 -4.03 2.84 13.57
C LEU A 146 -4.56 4.19 13.05
N ALA A 147 -5.70 4.22 12.37
CA ALA A 147 -6.34 5.44 11.91
C ALA A 147 -6.57 6.45 13.03
N ASN A 148 -7.13 5.98 14.15
CA ASN A 148 -7.38 6.80 15.34
C ASN A 148 -6.07 7.28 15.99
N PHE A 149 -5.09 6.39 16.11
CA PHE A 149 -3.79 6.71 16.71
C PHE A 149 -2.99 7.73 15.89
N LEU A 150 -3.11 7.67 14.56
CA LEU A 150 -2.46 8.59 13.63
C LEU A 150 -3.29 9.84 13.33
N GLU A 151 -4.60 9.84 13.66
CA GLU A 151 -5.56 10.87 13.28
C GLU A 151 -5.67 11.06 11.76
N ILE A 152 -5.65 9.93 11.03
CA ILE A 152 -5.82 9.89 9.56
C ILE A 152 -7.26 9.45 9.24
N PRO A 153 -7.94 10.06 8.24
CA PRO A 153 -9.29 9.66 7.85
C PRO A 153 -9.25 8.37 7.01
N PHE A 154 -9.27 7.21 7.68
CA PHE A 154 -9.42 5.91 7.07
C PHE A 154 -10.86 5.40 7.24
N ASP A 155 -11.52 5.11 6.12
CA ASP A 155 -12.73 4.32 6.07
C ASP A 155 -12.35 2.86 5.81
N VAL A 156 -12.55 1.99 6.81
CA VAL A 156 -12.12 0.58 6.74
C VAL A 156 -13.29 -0.32 6.41
N TYR A 157 -13.12 -1.16 5.40
CA TYR A 157 -14.11 -2.11 4.89
C TYR A 157 -13.60 -3.54 5.10
N PRO A 158 -14.13 -4.27 6.13
CA PRO A 158 -13.74 -5.65 6.41
C PRO A 158 -14.44 -6.61 5.43
N GLN A 159 -13.94 -6.66 4.19
CA GLN A 159 -14.48 -7.50 3.12
C GLN A 159 -13.39 -7.98 2.17
N ASP A 160 -13.73 -8.99 1.37
CA ASP A 160 -12.91 -9.37 0.23
C ASP A 160 -12.87 -8.24 -0.81
N ALA A 161 -11.67 -7.80 -1.17
CA ALA A 161 -11.44 -6.73 -2.13
C ALA A 161 -11.97 -7.02 -3.53
N LEU A 162 -12.17 -8.29 -3.88
CA LEU A 162 -12.74 -8.70 -5.17
C LEU A 162 -14.27 -8.67 -5.20
N MET A 163 -14.92 -8.40 -4.07
CA MET A 163 -16.36 -8.14 -4.02
C MET A 163 -16.68 -6.71 -4.49
N PRO A 164 -17.95 -6.42 -4.86
CA PRO A 164 -18.36 -5.06 -5.17
C PRO A 164 -18.02 -4.09 -4.03
N LEU A 165 -17.36 -3.00 -4.34
CA LEU A 165 -16.94 -2.00 -3.36
C LEU A 165 -18.12 -1.08 -3.00
N PRO A 166 -18.34 -0.77 -1.70
CA PRO A 166 -19.51 -0.04 -1.25
C PRO A 166 -19.35 1.49 -1.27
N PHE A 167 -18.42 2.01 -2.07
CA PHE A 167 -18.09 3.43 -2.19
C PHE A 167 -17.92 3.84 -3.65
N GLU A 168 -17.84 5.14 -3.90
CA GLU A 168 -17.68 5.71 -5.24
C GLU A 168 -16.29 5.42 -5.82
N GLU A 169 -16.17 5.51 -7.16
CA GLU A 169 -14.89 5.34 -7.86
C GLU A 169 -13.81 6.31 -7.37
N ALA A 170 -12.58 5.82 -7.27
CA ALA A 170 -11.43 6.52 -6.73
C ALA A 170 -10.62 7.27 -7.79
N ASP A 171 -9.88 8.29 -7.36
CA ASP A 171 -8.85 8.95 -8.15
C ASP A 171 -7.60 8.06 -8.25
N VAL A 172 -7.25 7.45 -7.12
CA VAL A 172 -6.08 6.59 -6.97
C VAL A 172 -6.46 5.25 -6.33
N VAL A 173 -5.98 4.16 -6.93
CA VAL A 173 -5.97 2.84 -6.29
C VAL A 173 -4.53 2.45 -6.03
N LEU A 174 -4.24 2.01 -4.82
CA LEU A 174 -2.94 1.45 -4.44
C LEU A 174 -3.12 0.06 -3.81
N GLY A 175 -2.03 -0.68 -3.68
CA GLY A 175 -2.03 -1.95 -2.97
C GLY A 175 -0.71 -2.68 -3.15
N ASP A 176 -0.28 -3.36 -2.09
CA ASP A 176 0.80 -4.37 -2.15
C ASP A 176 0.14 -5.73 -2.39
N LEU A 177 0.00 -6.09 -3.67
CA LEU A 177 -0.89 -7.16 -4.08
C LEU A 177 -0.50 -8.54 -3.53
N PRO A 178 -1.48 -9.37 -3.12
CA PRO A 178 -1.22 -10.72 -2.63
C PRO A 178 -0.66 -11.60 -3.76
N ILE A 179 0.41 -12.35 -3.44
CA ILE A 179 1.02 -13.31 -4.36
C ILE A 179 0.42 -14.69 -4.08
N GLY A 180 0.04 -15.41 -5.13
CA GLY A 180 -0.52 -16.74 -5.04
C GLY A 180 -1.87 -16.87 -5.72
N TYR A 181 -2.59 -17.93 -5.39
CA TYR A 181 -3.89 -18.22 -5.98
C TYR A 181 -5.03 -17.68 -5.11
N TYR A 182 -6.05 -17.16 -5.79
CA TYR A 182 -7.28 -16.76 -5.13
C TYR A 182 -8.14 -17.99 -4.81
N PRO A 183 -8.66 -18.13 -3.56
CA PRO A 183 -9.27 -19.38 -3.11
C PRO A 183 -10.73 -19.59 -3.54
N VAL A 184 -11.42 -18.57 -4.09
CA VAL A 184 -12.85 -18.64 -4.43
C VAL A 184 -13.05 -18.65 -5.95
N ASP A 185 -13.00 -19.82 -6.56
CA ASP A 185 -13.06 -20.01 -8.01
C ASP A 185 -14.35 -19.47 -8.63
N GLU A 186 -15.50 -19.65 -7.98
CA GLU A 186 -16.79 -19.14 -8.48
C GLU A 186 -16.77 -17.62 -8.70
N ARG A 187 -16.05 -16.88 -7.86
CA ARG A 187 -15.88 -15.43 -8.00
C ARG A 187 -14.88 -15.09 -9.10
N SER A 188 -13.73 -15.75 -9.10
CA SER A 188 -12.68 -15.50 -10.09
C SER A 188 -13.15 -15.77 -11.53
N HIS A 189 -13.94 -16.82 -11.73
CA HIS A 189 -14.48 -17.16 -13.06
C HIS A 189 -15.47 -16.10 -13.64
N GLN A 190 -15.93 -15.16 -12.82
CA GLN A 190 -16.78 -14.04 -13.28
C GLN A 190 -15.96 -12.83 -13.72
N MET A 191 -14.64 -12.84 -13.44
CA MET A 191 -13.74 -11.73 -13.75
C MET A 191 -13.06 -11.96 -15.10
N LYS A 192 -12.69 -10.87 -15.80
CA LYS A 192 -12.00 -10.90 -17.09
C LYS A 192 -10.63 -11.57 -17.01
N LEU A 193 -9.93 -11.43 -15.86
CA LEU A 193 -8.62 -12.03 -15.60
C LEU A 193 -8.71 -13.35 -14.81
N GLY A 194 -9.92 -13.85 -14.58
CA GLY A 194 -10.15 -15.19 -14.05
C GLY A 194 -9.83 -16.28 -15.05
N PHE A 195 -9.29 -17.40 -14.57
CA PHE A 195 -9.01 -18.55 -15.44
C PHE A 195 -10.29 -19.34 -15.69
N GLU A 196 -10.43 -19.93 -16.87
CA GLU A 196 -11.58 -20.77 -17.21
C GLU A 196 -11.63 -22.06 -16.38
N SER A 197 -10.48 -22.53 -15.91
CA SER A 197 -10.37 -23.72 -15.05
C SER A 197 -9.17 -23.59 -14.10
N GLY A 198 -9.32 -24.15 -12.90
CA GLY A 198 -8.31 -24.05 -11.84
C GLY A 198 -8.34 -22.71 -11.10
N HIS A 199 -7.38 -22.53 -10.19
CA HIS A 199 -7.29 -21.35 -9.36
C HIS A 199 -6.63 -20.20 -10.12
N SER A 200 -7.28 -19.04 -10.12
CA SER A 200 -6.76 -17.81 -10.73
C SER A 200 -5.70 -17.16 -9.84
N TYR A 201 -4.75 -16.45 -10.45
CA TYR A 201 -3.78 -15.66 -9.69
C TYR A 201 -4.45 -14.46 -9.01
N ALA A 202 -4.27 -14.34 -7.70
CA ALA A 202 -4.85 -13.27 -6.91
C ALA A 202 -4.42 -11.89 -7.43
N HIS A 203 -3.13 -11.67 -7.71
CA HIS A 203 -2.62 -10.39 -8.21
C HIS A 203 -3.21 -9.99 -9.58
N HIS A 204 -3.54 -10.95 -10.48
CA HIS A 204 -4.25 -10.63 -11.73
C HIS A 204 -5.66 -10.10 -11.45
N LEU A 205 -6.42 -10.78 -10.58
CA LEU A 205 -7.78 -10.37 -10.21
C LEU A 205 -7.77 -9.00 -9.51
N PHE A 206 -6.79 -8.75 -8.65
CA PHE A 206 -6.63 -7.45 -7.98
C PHE A 206 -6.28 -6.32 -8.96
N ILE A 207 -5.51 -6.61 -10.03
CA ILE A 207 -5.28 -5.63 -11.11
C ILE A 207 -6.60 -5.26 -11.79
N GLU A 208 -7.45 -6.26 -12.13
CA GLU A 208 -8.77 -5.99 -12.70
C GLU A 208 -9.64 -5.17 -11.75
N GLN A 209 -9.68 -5.56 -10.47
CA GLN A 209 -10.45 -4.84 -9.46
C GLN A 209 -9.95 -3.41 -9.27
N ALA A 210 -8.63 -3.18 -9.29
CA ALA A 210 -8.06 -1.85 -9.21
C ALA A 210 -8.56 -0.94 -10.34
N ILE A 211 -8.57 -1.44 -11.57
CA ILE A 211 -9.07 -0.68 -12.72
C ILE A 211 -10.58 -0.47 -12.64
N THR A 212 -11.32 -1.46 -12.12
CA THR A 212 -12.77 -1.33 -11.91
C THR A 212 -13.08 -0.23 -10.90
N ALA A 213 -12.31 -0.12 -9.82
CA ALA A 213 -12.50 0.85 -8.74
C ALA A 213 -12.09 2.29 -9.10
N LEU A 214 -11.39 2.50 -10.22
CA LEU A 214 -10.93 3.83 -10.63
C LEU A 214 -12.00 4.61 -11.38
N LYS A 215 -12.00 5.93 -11.20
CA LYS A 215 -12.62 6.88 -12.14
C LYS A 215 -11.95 6.78 -13.51
N PRO A 216 -12.65 7.15 -14.61
CA PRO A 216 -11.99 7.35 -15.90
C PRO A 216 -10.80 8.31 -15.77
N ALA A 217 -9.67 7.96 -16.36
CA ALA A 217 -8.37 8.63 -16.24
C ALA A 217 -7.68 8.57 -14.87
N GLY A 218 -8.26 7.91 -13.85
CA GLY A 218 -7.63 7.65 -12.57
C GLY A 218 -6.47 6.66 -12.66
N TYR A 219 -5.62 6.61 -11.64
CA TYR A 219 -4.37 5.86 -11.65
C TYR A 219 -4.34 4.73 -10.62
N ALA A 220 -3.84 3.55 -11.03
CA ALA A 220 -3.49 2.46 -10.14
C ALA A 220 -1.96 2.41 -9.92
N PHE A 221 -1.54 2.36 -8.66
CA PHE A 221 -0.14 2.21 -8.23
C PHE A 221 -0.02 0.89 -7.46
N LEU A 222 0.37 -0.16 -8.14
CA LEU A 222 0.30 -1.51 -7.62
C LEU A 222 1.70 -2.10 -7.41
N VAL A 223 1.95 -2.65 -6.23
CA VAL A 223 3.16 -3.43 -5.96
C VAL A 223 2.84 -4.89 -6.33
N VAL A 224 3.52 -5.37 -7.37
CA VAL A 224 3.25 -6.65 -8.02
C VAL A 224 4.50 -7.52 -8.04
N PRO A 225 4.40 -8.85 -8.25
CA PRO A 225 5.59 -9.70 -8.49
C PRO A 225 6.42 -9.14 -9.65
N SER A 226 7.76 -9.13 -9.50
CA SER A 226 8.65 -8.67 -10.60
C SER A 226 8.56 -9.53 -11.85
N GLN A 227 8.09 -10.77 -11.71
CA GLN A 227 7.86 -11.75 -12.79
C GLN A 227 6.43 -11.72 -13.32
N LEU A 228 5.69 -10.64 -13.09
CA LEU A 228 4.28 -10.50 -13.51
C LEU A 228 4.07 -10.85 -14.98
N PHE A 229 5.02 -10.50 -15.85
CA PHE A 229 4.95 -10.69 -17.30
C PHE A 229 5.63 -11.98 -17.80
N ASP A 230 6.09 -12.86 -16.89
CA ASP A 230 6.73 -14.14 -17.24
C ASP A 230 5.77 -15.34 -17.10
N ASP A 231 4.48 -15.08 -16.84
CA ASP A 231 3.46 -16.08 -16.55
C ASP A 231 2.93 -16.78 -17.83
N GLU A 232 2.52 -18.04 -17.70
CA GLU A 232 1.90 -18.79 -18.80
C GLU A 232 0.58 -18.18 -19.30
N ASN A 233 -0.15 -17.48 -18.43
CA ASN A 233 -1.42 -16.79 -18.73
C ASN A 233 -1.25 -15.30 -19.08
N ILE A 234 -0.05 -14.87 -19.40
CA ILE A 234 0.31 -13.47 -19.64
C ILE A 234 -0.55 -12.81 -20.72
N LYS A 235 -0.95 -13.54 -21.78
CA LYS A 235 -1.71 -12.98 -22.89
C LYS A 235 -3.06 -12.38 -22.48
N GLN A 236 -3.71 -12.97 -21.46
CA GLN A 236 -4.98 -12.45 -20.95
C GLN A 236 -4.76 -11.14 -20.22
N LEU A 237 -3.71 -11.06 -19.39
CA LEU A 237 -3.31 -9.84 -18.67
C LEU A 237 -2.85 -8.75 -19.65
N GLU A 238 -1.98 -9.08 -20.62
CA GLU A 238 -1.53 -8.12 -21.66
C GLU A 238 -2.71 -7.53 -22.44
N ASN A 239 -3.65 -8.38 -22.86
CA ASN A 239 -4.84 -7.93 -23.57
C ASN A 239 -5.71 -7.02 -22.69
N PHE A 240 -5.89 -7.37 -21.40
CA PHE A 240 -6.65 -6.56 -20.46
C PHE A 240 -5.99 -5.18 -20.27
N ILE A 241 -4.67 -5.15 -20.01
CA ILE A 241 -3.91 -3.91 -19.87
C ILE A 241 -4.03 -3.07 -21.15
N ALA A 242 -3.85 -3.67 -22.31
CA ALA A 242 -3.91 -2.95 -23.59
C ALA A 242 -5.31 -2.42 -23.93
N THR A 243 -6.39 -3.08 -23.48
CA THR A 243 -7.77 -2.66 -23.81
C THR A 243 -8.35 -1.69 -22.78
N GLU A 244 -8.13 -1.92 -21.49
CA GLU A 244 -8.79 -1.18 -20.40
C GLU A 244 -7.94 -0.03 -19.85
N THR A 245 -6.61 -0.07 -20.09
CA THR A 245 -5.67 0.87 -19.46
C THR A 245 -4.64 1.45 -20.43
N GLU A 246 -3.98 2.52 -19.99
CA GLU A 246 -2.70 2.97 -20.52
C GLU A 246 -1.64 2.66 -19.47
N MET A 247 -0.70 1.76 -19.80
CA MET A 247 0.43 1.44 -18.94
C MET A 247 1.38 2.63 -18.92
N GLN A 248 1.65 3.16 -17.73
CA GLN A 248 2.50 4.32 -17.52
C GLN A 248 3.93 3.91 -17.21
N ALA A 249 4.10 2.99 -16.27
CA ALA A 249 5.42 2.56 -15.84
C ALA A 249 5.43 1.13 -15.28
N PHE A 250 6.59 0.49 -15.40
CA PHE A 250 6.95 -0.72 -14.65
C PHE A 250 8.33 -0.55 -14.04
N LEU A 251 8.36 -0.39 -12.70
CA LEU A 251 9.56 -0.01 -11.98
C LEU A 251 10.02 -1.16 -11.10
N HIS A 252 11.14 -1.79 -11.42
CA HIS A 252 11.72 -2.84 -10.59
C HIS A 252 12.26 -2.27 -9.29
N LEU A 253 11.80 -2.80 -8.16
CA LEU A 253 12.27 -2.40 -6.85
C LEU A 253 13.66 -2.97 -6.54
N PRO A 254 14.46 -2.30 -5.69
CA PRO A 254 15.82 -2.74 -5.37
C PRO A 254 15.80 -4.13 -4.72
N LYS A 255 16.67 -5.02 -5.21
CA LYS A 255 16.76 -6.43 -4.73
C LYS A 255 17.00 -6.55 -3.23
N ASN A 256 17.70 -5.61 -2.62
CA ASN A 256 18.02 -5.60 -1.19
C ASN A 256 16.80 -5.34 -0.27
N LEU A 257 15.64 -4.97 -0.82
CA LEU A 257 14.38 -4.89 -0.07
C LEU A 257 13.78 -6.27 0.21
N PHE A 258 14.22 -7.30 -0.50
CA PHE A 258 13.63 -8.63 -0.44
C PHE A 258 14.66 -9.67 0.03
N LYS A 259 14.24 -10.57 0.91
CA LYS A 259 15.13 -11.63 1.45
C LYS A 259 15.44 -12.72 0.42
N GLN A 260 14.57 -12.93 -0.54
CA GLN A 260 14.64 -14.03 -1.52
C GLN A 260 14.29 -13.51 -2.92
N GLU A 261 14.91 -14.07 -3.94
CA GLU A 261 14.76 -13.62 -5.32
C GLU A 261 13.33 -13.75 -5.85
N PHE A 262 12.64 -14.83 -5.50
CA PHE A 262 11.25 -15.04 -5.92
C PHE A 262 10.24 -14.09 -5.23
N ALA A 263 10.65 -13.42 -4.16
CA ALA A 263 9.83 -12.42 -3.46
C ALA A 263 10.03 -11.00 -3.99
N GLN A 264 10.84 -10.83 -5.07
CA GLN A 264 11.06 -9.52 -5.67
C GLN A 264 9.77 -8.94 -6.22
N LYS A 265 9.57 -7.65 -5.97
CA LYS A 265 8.40 -6.91 -6.43
C LYS A 265 8.79 -5.72 -7.31
N SER A 266 7.84 -5.27 -8.09
CA SER A 266 7.92 -4.10 -8.95
C SER A 266 6.70 -3.21 -8.70
N ILE A 267 6.78 -1.94 -9.06
CA ILE A 267 5.64 -1.05 -9.09
C ILE A 267 5.10 -1.01 -10.52
N LEU A 268 3.84 -1.37 -10.69
CA LEU A 268 3.07 -1.23 -11.91
C LEU A 268 2.18 0.01 -11.79
N ILE A 269 2.29 0.93 -12.76
CA ILE A 269 1.44 2.12 -12.82
C ILE A 269 0.57 2.01 -14.07
N LEU A 270 -0.75 1.99 -13.85
CA LEU A 270 -1.77 1.93 -14.90
C LEU A 270 -2.70 3.12 -14.78
N GLN A 271 -3.09 3.69 -15.89
CA GLN A 271 -4.17 4.68 -15.97
C GLN A 271 -5.40 4.03 -16.60
N LYS A 272 -6.58 4.16 -15.96
CA LYS A 272 -7.84 3.70 -16.56
C LYS A 272 -8.15 4.53 -17.80
N LYS A 273 -8.45 3.87 -18.93
CA LYS A 273 -8.80 4.58 -20.16
C LYS A 273 -10.04 5.44 -19.99
N GLU A 274 -9.98 6.63 -20.57
CA GLU A 274 -11.14 7.51 -20.74
C GLU A 274 -11.56 7.48 -22.21
N GLN A 275 -12.83 7.19 -22.49
CA GLN A 275 -13.32 7.08 -23.85
C GLN A 275 -13.09 8.38 -24.64
N GLY A 276 -12.42 8.27 -25.77
CA GLY A 276 -12.18 9.38 -26.70
C GLY A 276 -11.02 10.31 -26.37
N LYS A 277 -10.23 10.03 -25.30
CA LYS A 277 -9.13 10.92 -24.86
C LYS A 277 -7.75 10.24 -24.77
N THR A 278 -7.61 9.02 -25.29
CA THR A 278 -6.36 8.27 -25.13
C THR A 278 -5.27 8.81 -26.06
N GLN A 279 -4.20 9.36 -25.49
CA GLN A 279 -2.93 9.55 -26.19
C GLN A 279 -1.96 8.45 -25.74
N PRO A 280 -1.31 7.75 -26.68
CA PRO A 280 -0.29 6.78 -26.32
C PRO A 280 0.83 7.43 -25.52
N VAL A 281 1.19 6.82 -24.39
CA VAL A 281 2.27 7.28 -23.52
C VAL A 281 3.47 6.36 -23.73
N GLU A 282 4.68 6.90 -23.74
CA GLU A 282 5.89 6.08 -23.71
C GLU A 282 6.03 5.45 -22.33
N VAL A 283 5.96 4.12 -22.26
CA VAL A 283 6.03 3.38 -20.98
C VAL A 283 7.40 3.52 -20.35
N LEU A 284 7.45 3.96 -19.10
CA LEU A 284 8.69 4.03 -18.33
C LEU A 284 9.06 2.64 -17.77
N LEU A 285 10.13 2.05 -18.31
CA LEU A 285 10.72 0.81 -17.79
C LEU A 285 12.04 1.17 -17.09
N ALA A 286 12.10 1.04 -15.75
CA ALA A 286 13.28 1.45 -15.00
C ALA A 286 13.53 0.57 -13.77
N ASN A 287 14.77 0.63 -13.26
CA ASN A 287 15.12 0.07 -11.97
C ASN A 287 15.18 1.19 -10.92
N VAL A 288 14.43 1.06 -9.85
CA VAL A 288 14.57 1.94 -8.71
C VAL A 288 15.89 1.63 -8.02
N PRO A 289 16.79 2.61 -7.84
CA PRO A 289 18.08 2.36 -7.21
C PRO A 289 17.94 2.11 -5.70
N ASP A 290 18.98 1.54 -5.11
CA ASP A 290 19.07 1.39 -3.65
C ASP A 290 18.97 2.77 -2.97
N LEU A 291 17.95 2.94 -2.12
CA LEU A 291 17.68 4.19 -1.41
C LEU A 291 18.82 4.64 -0.49
N ARG A 292 19.72 3.72 -0.12
CA ARG A 292 20.95 4.02 0.64
C ARG A 292 22.03 4.70 -0.20
N GLN A 293 21.79 4.88 -1.52
CA GLN A 293 22.69 5.54 -2.47
C GLN A 293 22.05 6.87 -2.95
N PRO A 294 22.16 7.97 -2.18
CA PRO A 294 21.39 9.20 -2.43
C PRO A 294 21.61 9.77 -3.85
N GLN A 295 22.84 9.70 -4.38
CA GLN A 295 23.12 10.24 -5.72
C GLN A 295 22.40 9.47 -6.82
N ASN A 296 22.40 8.13 -6.75
CA ASN A 296 21.70 7.30 -7.73
C ASN A 296 20.19 7.52 -7.67
N PHE A 297 19.67 7.69 -6.46
CA PHE A 297 18.25 7.99 -6.27
C PHE A 297 17.87 9.36 -6.83
N GLN A 298 18.69 10.39 -6.63
CA GLN A 298 18.47 11.71 -7.23
C GLN A 298 18.51 11.66 -8.77
N ASN A 299 19.42 10.87 -9.36
CA ASN A 299 19.45 10.69 -10.81
C ASN A 299 18.17 10.04 -11.31
N PHE A 300 17.69 8.98 -10.64
CA PHE A 300 16.42 8.32 -10.95
C PHE A 300 15.23 9.30 -10.86
N LEU A 301 15.15 10.12 -9.82
CA LEU A 301 14.11 11.14 -9.70
C LEU A 301 14.17 12.17 -10.84
N SER A 302 15.38 12.52 -11.28
CA SER A 302 15.57 13.45 -12.40
C SER A 302 15.11 12.85 -13.74
N GLU A 303 15.42 11.56 -13.98
CA GLU A 303 14.96 10.82 -15.14
C GLU A 303 13.42 10.68 -15.16
N LEU A 304 12.84 10.31 -14.02
CA LEU A 304 11.38 10.24 -13.85
C LEU A 304 10.72 11.60 -14.12
N LYS A 305 11.27 12.69 -13.59
CA LYS A 305 10.75 14.04 -13.83
C LYS A 305 10.82 14.43 -15.31
N ASN A 306 11.91 14.09 -15.99
CA ASN A 306 12.05 14.35 -17.43
C ASN A 306 11.02 13.56 -18.23
N TRP A 307 10.82 12.27 -17.90
CA TRP A 307 9.82 11.43 -18.52
C TRP A 307 8.40 11.98 -18.27
N MET A 308 8.07 12.40 -17.02
CA MET A 308 6.80 13.04 -16.69
C MET A 308 6.55 14.30 -17.52
N ASN A 309 7.53 15.18 -17.63
CA ASN A 309 7.41 16.42 -18.41
C ASN A 309 7.16 16.17 -19.90
N HIS A 310 7.68 15.04 -20.44
CA HIS A 310 7.50 14.67 -21.84
C HIS A 310 6.11 14.05 -22.08
N ASN A 311 5.68 13.15 -21.20
CA ASN A 311 4.46 12.35 -21.39
C ASN A 311 3.21 12.96 -20.73
N HIS A 312 3.40 13.78 -19.70
CA HIS A 312 2.36 14.49 -18.95
C HIS A 312 2.69 15.99 -18.89
N PRO A 313 2.75 16.70 -20.04
CA PRO A 313 3.08 18.11 -20.06
C PRO A 313 2.04 18.89 -19.25
N GLN A 314 2.51 19.77 -18.39
CA GLN A 314 1.64 20.69 -17.65
C GLN A 314 0.89 21.58 -18.65
N LYS A 315 -0.41 21.67 -18.47
CA LYS A 315 -1.27 22.56 -19.28
C LYS A 315 -1.11 24.02 -18.87
#